data_39187917dd7d1e92e3ab5bdc4c44cce3
#
_entry.id   39187917dd7d1e92e3ab5bdc4c44cce3
#
_cell.length_a   1.000
_cell.length_b   1.000
_cell.length_c   1.000
_cell.angle_alpha   90.00
_cell.angle_beta   90.00
_cell.angle_gamma   90.00
#
_symmetry.space_group_name_H-M   'P 1'
#
loop_
_entity.id
_entity.type
_entity.pdbx_description
1 polymer ?
#
loop_
_entity_poly.entity_id
_entity_poly.type
_entity_poly.pdbx_seq_one_letter_code
_entity_poly.pdbx_strand_id
1 'polypeptide(L)'
;MVNRRGESRLGCLVGLLVLVIGIYFGIDFGEAYFKYYQFKDAMGQEARFATDKTDDQIKTRLAALADTLQLPSDASSIVIERSQAVITISSDYDEVIKLPFKKEQVLHFHPMAASRL
;
A
#
# COMPACT_ATOMS: atom_id res chain seq x y z
N MET A 1 -7.08 33.36 -14.90
CA MET A 1 -5.67 33.45 -15.13
C MET A 1 -5.32 34.39 -16.24
N VAL A 2 -4.32 35.15 -16.07
CA VAL A 2 -3.88 36.10 -17.07
C VAL A 2 -2.98 35.42 -18.08
N ASN A 3 -3.31 35.51 -19.34
CA ASN A 3 -2.49 35.01 -20.40
C ASN A 3 -1.86 36.14 -21.15
N ARG A 4 -0.66 36.45 -20.83
CA ARG A 4 0.19 37.31 -21.62
C ARG A 4 1.15 36.45 -22.39
N ARG A 5 1.61 36.93 -23.52
CA ARG A 5 2.46 36.11 -24.38
C ARG A 5 3.67 35.53 -23.65
N GLY A 6 4.44 36.36 -22.92
CA GLY A 6 5.56 35.89 -22.15
C GLY A 6 5.15 35.10 -20.91
N GLU A 7 4.10 35.56 -20.24
CA GLU A 7 3.60 34.92 -19.04
C GLU A 7 2.98 33.54 -19.34
N SER A 8 2.32 33.42 -20.48
CA SER A 8 1.74 32.16 -20.90
C SER A 8 2.79 31.08 -21.10
N ARG A 9 3.89 31.42 -21.73
CA ARG A 9 5.02 30.48 -21.89
C ARG A 9 5.64 30.10 -20.56
N LEU A 10 5.88 31.08 -19.73
CA LEU A 10 6.44 30.83 -18.39
C LEU A 10 5.46 30.02 -17.55
N GLY A 11 4.18 30.33 -17.61
CA GLY A 11 3.14 29.57 -16.90
C GLY A 11 3.07 28.14 -17.35
N CYS A 12 3.16 27.88 -18.66
CA CYS A 12 3.19 26.51 -19.19
C CYS A 12 4.41 25.74 -18.72
N LEU A 13 5.59 26.39 -18.70
CA LEU A 13 6.81 25.74 -18.24
C LEU A 13 6.75 25.41 -16.75
N VAL A 14 6.27 26.34 -15.95
CA VAL A 14 6.11 26.13 -14.51
C VAL A 14 5.05 25.04 -14.26
N GLY A 15 3.93 25.09 -14.96
CA GLY A 15 2.89 24.09 -14.86
C GLY A 15 3.38 22.70 -15.23
N LEU A 16 4.15 22.60 -16.30
CA LEU A 16 4.73 21.33 -16.72
C LEU A 16 5.73 20.80 -15.67
N LEU A 17 6.55 21.67 -15.13
CA LEU A 17 7.51 21.32 -14.10
C LEU A 17 6.80 20.78 -12.85
N VAL A 18 5.77 21.48 -12.39
CA VAL A 18 4.97 21.05 -11.24
C VAL A 18 4.32 19.69 -11.51
N LEU A 19 3.80 19.49 -12.72
CA LEU A 19 3.19 18.23 -13.12
C LEU A 19 4.20 17.10 -13.07
N VAL A 20 5.40 17.31 -13.63
CA VAL A 20 6.46 16.29 -13.62
C VAL A 20 6.89 15.96 -12.20
N ILE A 21 7.07 16.97 -11.35
CA ILE A 21 7.41 16.75 -9.95
C ILE A 21 6.29 15.98 -9.24
N GLY A 22 5.05 16.35 -9.46
CA GLY A 22 3.90 15.66 -8.88
C GLY A 22 3.81 14.20 -9.29
N ILE A 23 4.05 13.91 -10.56
CA ILE A 23 4.07 12.54 -11.06
C ILE A 23 5.23 11.76 -10.43
N TYR A 24 6.41 12.35 -10.37
CA TYR A 24 7.57 11.71 -9.80
C TYR A 24 7.36 11.31 -8.34
N PHE A 25 6.85 12.22 -7.52
CA PHE A 25 6.51 11.94 -6.14
C PHE A 25 5.35 10.97 -6.02
N GLY A 26 4.34 11.16 -6.89
CA GLY A 26 3.13 10.34 -6.88
C GLY A 26 3.40 8.88 -7.20
N ILE A 27 4.40 8.58 -8.01
CA ILE A 27 4.77 7.20 -8.33
C ILE A 27 5.22 6.47 -7.07
N ASP A 28 6.11 7.09 -6.27
CA ASP A 28 6.62 6.47 -5.06
C ASP A 28 5.52 6.25 -4.02
N PHE A 29 4.72 7.27 -3.76
CA PHE A 29 3.60 7.16 -2.83
C PHE A 29 2.52 6.23 -3.36
N GLY A 30 2.19 6.34 -4.64
CA GLY A 30 1.19 5.51 -5.28
C GLY A 30 1.56 4.04 -5.26
N GLU A 31 2.84 3.72 -5.46
CA GLU A 31 3.32 2.35 -5.40
C GLU A 31 3.11 1.76 -4.00
N ALA A 32 3.43 2.51 -2.94
CA ALA A 32 3.24 2.05 -1.57
C ALA A 32 1.76 1.78 -1.27
N TYR A 33 0.88 2.70 -1.66
CA TYR A 33 -0.55 2.52 -1.47
C TYR A 33 -1.11 1.38 -2.32
N PHE A 34 -0.63 1.22 -3.53
CA PHE A 34 -1.06 0.14 -4.41
C PHE A 34 -0.72 -1.23 -3.82
N LYS A 35 0.49 -1.38 -3.30
CA LYS A 35 0.90 -2.61 -2.60
C LYS A 35 0.03 -2.87 -1.37
N TYR A 36 -0.27 -1.83 -0.62
CA TYR A 36 -1.14 -1.91 0.54
C TYR A 36 -2.53 -2.43 0.15
N TYR A 37 -3.13 -1.87 -0.89
CA TYR A 37 -4.45 -2.30 -1.33
C TYR A 37 -4.45 -3.72 -1.87
N GLN A 38 -3.41 -4.10 -2.60
CA GLN A 38 -3.28 -5.48 -3.09
C GLN A 38 -3.17 -6.47 -1.94
N PHE A 39 -2.38 -6.14 -0.94
CA PHE A 39 -2.20 -6.99 0.22
C PHE A 39 -3.49 -7.09 1.05
N LYS A 40 -4.15 -5.99 1.25
CA LYS A 40 -5.44 -5.94 1.95
C LYS A 40 -6.51 -6.73 1.21
N ASP A 41 -6.56 -6.63 -0.11
CA ASP A 41 -7.50 -7.39 -0.93
C ASP A 41 -7.25 -8.89 -0.81
N ALA A 42 -5.99 -9.31 -0.84
CA ALA A 42 -5.63 -10.70 -0.63
C ALA A 42 -6.03 -11.20 0.75
N MET A 43 -5.86 -10.37 1.78
CA MET A 43 -6.34 -10.71 3.12
C MET A 43 -7.85 -10.92 3.15
N GLY A 44 -8.59 -10.06 2.44
CA GLY A 44 -10.04 -10.19 2.32
C GLY A 44 -10.45 -11.51 1.65
N GLN A 45 -9.74 -11.89 0.59
CA GLN A 45 -9.99 -13.17 -0.08
C GLN A 45 -9.70 -14.36 0.83
N GLU A 46 -8.56 -14.34 1.53
CA GLU A 46 -8.23 -15.41 2.45
C GLU A 46 -9.24 -15.50 3.60
N ALA A 47 -9.71 -14.35 4.10
CA ALA A 47 -10.72 -14.33 5.14
C ALA A 47 -12.04 -14.95 4.68
N ARG A 48 -12.44 -14.71 3.44
CA ARG A 48 -13.69 -15.29 2.88
C ARG A 48 -13.64 -16.81 2.77
N PHE A 49 -12.47 -17.34 2.50
CA PHE A 49 -12.27 -18.78 2.33
C PHE A 49 -11.61 -19.44 3.52
N ALA A 50 -11.58 -18.76 4.66
CA ALA A 50 -10.90 -19.24 5.86
C ALA A 50 -11.50 -20.51 6.45
N THR A 51 -12.77 -20.79 6.16
CA THR A 51 -13.46 -22.00 6.65
C THR A 51 -12.75 -23.27 6.18
N ASP A 52 -12.20 -23.23 4.96
CA ASP A 52 -11.54 -24.38 4.33
C ASP A 52 -10.02 -24.36 4.53
N LYS A 53 -9.49 -23.41 5.27
CA LYS A 53 -8.05 -23.23 5.43
C LYS A 53 -7.66 -23.12 6.89
N THR A 54 -6.45 -23.60 7.18
CA THR A 54 -5.85 -23.41 8.51
C THR A 54 -5.18 -22.04 8.58
N ASP A 55 -4.95 -21.57 9.80
CA ASP A 55 -4.26 -20.31 10.01
C ASP A 55 -2.85 -20.33 9.41
N ASP A 56 -2.15 -21.46 9.51
CA ASP A 56 -0.80 -21.60 8.95
C ASP A 56 -0.82 -21.48 7.43
N GLN A 57 -1.82 -22.04 6.77
CA GLN A 57 -1.96 -21.90 5.31
C GLN A 57 -2.20 -20.45 4.91
N ILE A 58 -3.04 -19.75 5.63
CA ILE A 58 -3.34 -18.35 5.37
C ILE A 58 -2.08 -17.49 5.59
N LYS A 59 -1.39 -17.70 6.69
CA LYS A 59 -0.14 -16.98 7.00
C LYS A 59 0.91 -17.23 5.93
N THR A 60 1.09 -18.47 5.51
CA THR A 60 2.09 -18.83 4.49
C THR A 60 1.77 -18.14 3.16
N ARG A 61 0.51 -18.14 2.76
CA ARG A 61 0.11 -17.50 1.50
C ARG A 61 0.30 -16.00 1.54
N LEU A 62 -0.11 -15.36 2.62
CA LEU A 62 0.01 -13.91 2.76
C LEU A 62 1.46 -13.48 2.92
N ALA A 63 2.27 -14.26 3.62
CA ALA A 63 3.70 -13.97 3.73
C ALA A 63 4.39 -14.07 2.37
N ALA A 64 4.04 -15.08 1.57
CA ALA A 64 4.56 -15.23 0.22
C ALA A 64 4.15 -14.05 -0.68
N LEU A 65 2.91 -13.57 -0.55
CA LEU A 65 2.45 -12.41 -1.28
C LEU A 65 3.18 -11.14 -0.86
N ALA A 66 3.40 -10.98 0.44
CA ALA A 66 4.15 -9.83 0.95
C ALA A 66 5.57 -9.80 0.37
N ASP A 67 6.20 -10.96 0.26
CA ASP A 67 7.51 -11.09 -0.36
C ASP A 67 7.46 -10.76 -1.86
N THR A 68 6.43 -11.24 -2.56
CA THR A 68 6.23 -10.95 -3.98
C THR A 68 6.01 -9.46 -4.23
N LEU A 69 5.29 -8.79 -3.35
CA LEU A 69 5.04 -7.36 -3.44
C LEU A 69 6.22 -6.52 -2.93
N GLN A 70 7.28 -7.16 -2.46
CA GLN A 70 8.45 -6.50 -1.91
C GLN A 70 8.12 -5.60 -0.73
N LEU A 71 7.19 -6.05 0.10
CA LEU A 71 6.84 -5.37 1.33
C LEU A 71 7.93 -5.58 2.39
N PRO A 72 8.04 -4.67 3.38
CA PRO A 72 8.96 -4.88 4.50
C PRO A 72 8.71 -6.21 5.21
N SER A 73 9.74 -6.76 5.84
CA SER A 73 9.63 -8.04 6.53
C SER A 73 8.56 -8.05 7.62
N ASP A 74 8.27 -6.88 8.20
CA ASP A 74 7.20 -6.75 9.21
C ASP A 74 5.83 -7.10 8.65
N ALA A 75 5.61 -6.93 7.34
CA ALA A 75 4.34 -7.24 6.71
C ALA A 75 4.04 -8.74 6.72
N SER A 76 5.04 -9.59 6.82
CA SER A 76 4.84 -11.03 6.89
C SER A 76 4.43 -11.52 8.28
N SER A 77 4.45 -10.63 9.28
CA SER A 77 3.94 -10.92 10.62
C SER A 77 2.42 -10.79 10.62
N ILE A 78 1.76 -11.82 10.15
CA ILE A 78 0.30 -11.85 10.00
C ILE A 78 -0.34 -12.28 11.31
N VAL A 79 -1.34 -11.53 11.76
CA VAL A 79 -2.13 -11.85 12.94
C VAL A 79 -3.51 -12.32 12.48
N ILE A 80 -3.91 -13.50 12.92
CA ILE A 80 -5.21 -14.07 12.60
C ILE A 80 -5.97 -14.29 13.90
N GLU A 81 -7.12 -13.67 14.03
CA GLU A 81 -8.01 -13.84 15.15
C GLU A 81 -9.30 -14.49 14.67
N ARG A 82 -9.64 -15.64 15.23
CA ARG A 82 -10.90 -16.33 14.95
C ARG A 82 -11.79 -16.26 16.16
N SER A 83 -13.00 -15.79 15.95
CA SER A 83 -14.08 -15.91 16.92
C SER A 83 -15.08 -16.95 16.40
N GLN A 84 -16.18 -17.14 17.12
CA GLN A 84 -17.20 -18.14 16.72
C GLN A 84 -17.83 -17.82 15.36
N ALA A 85 -17.88 -16.55 14.98
CA ALA A 85 -18.61 -16.14 13.79
C ALA A 85 -17.77 -15.34 12.80
N VAL A 86 -16.59 -14.86 13.20
CA VAL A 86 -15.81 -13.91 12.39
C VAL A 86 -14.34 -14.28 12.45
N ILE A 87 -13.66 -14.16 11.32
CA ILE A 87 -12.20 -14.19 11.26
C ILE A 87 -11.69 -12.80 10.91
N THR A 88 -10.65 -12.36 11.59
CA THR A 88 -9.97 -11.11 11.32
C THR A 88 -8.51 -11.38 11.03
N ILE A 89 -8.03 -10.90 9.89
CA ILE A 89 -6.64 -11.03 9.46
C ILE A 89 -6.07 -9.62 9.41
N SER A 90 -4.93 -9.42 10.06
CA SER A 90 -4.30 -8.11 10.07
C SER A 90 -2.78 -8.24 9.99
N SER A 91 -2.14 -7.17 9.56
CA SER A 91 -0.69 -7.04 9.57
C SER A 91 -0.36 -5.59 9.87
N ASP A 92 0.88 -5.33 10.20
CA ASP A 92 1.32 -4.01 10.59
C ASP A 92 2.75 -3.84 10.07
N TYR A 93 2.98 -2.82 9.27
CA TYR A 93 4.30 -2.59 8.70
C TYR A 93 4.52 -1.13 8.36
N ASP A 94 5.79 -0.76 8.29
CA ASP A 94 6.21 0.58 7.91
C ASP A 94 6.87 0.52 6.54
N GLU A 95 6.43 1.37 5.64
CA GLU A 95 7.01 1.52 4.31
C GLU A 95 7.83 2.80 4.28
N VAL A 96 9.10 2.69 3.91
CA VAL A 96 9.98 3.85 3.79
C VAL A 96 9.98 4.32 2.35
N ILE A 97 9.62 5.57 2.15
CA ILE A 97 9.63 6.21 0.83
C ILE A 97 10.78 7.20 0.78
N LYS A 98 11.67 7.00 -0.17
CA LYS A 98 12.80 7.89 -0.36
C LYS A 98 12.34 9.11 -1.13
N LEU A 99 12.57 10.28 -0.55
CA LEU A 99 12.30 11.55 -1.17
C LEU A 99 13.59 12.17 -1.70
N PRO A 100 13.51 13.09 -2.67
CA PRO A 100 14.67 13.84 -3.07
C PRO A 100 15.24 14.65 -1.88
N PHE A 101 16.46 15.15 -2.03
CA PHE A 101 17.19 15.85 -0.97
C PHE A 101 17.59 14.94 0.20
N LYS A 102 17.71 13.63 -0.04
CA LYS A 102 18.12 12.65 0.97
C LYS A 102 17.18 12.57 2.16
N LYS A 103 15.91 12.90 1.95
CA LYS A 103 14.88 12.75 2.97
C LYS A 103 14.15 11.43 2.77
N GLU A 104 13.69 10.88 3.87
CA GLU A 104 12.89 9.66 3.86
C GLU A 104 11.58 9.92 4.60
N GLN A 105 10.50 9.37 4.06
CA GLN A 105 9.20 9.41 4.70
C GLN A 105 8.79 8.00 5.06
N VAL A 106 8.44 7.80 6.32
CA VAL A 106 7.94 6.50 6.78
C VAL A 106 6.42 6.56 6.79
N LEU A 107 5.81 5.62 6.09
CA LEU A 107 4.35 5.45 6.09
C LEU A 107 4.02 4.18 6.86
N HIS A 108 3.15 4.32 7.84
CA HIS A 108 2.68 3.20 8.63
C HIS A 108 1.39 2.66 8.04
N PHE A 109 1.36 1.37 7.73
CA PHE A 109 0.20 0.69 7.18
C PHE A 109 -0.27 -0.40 8.12
N HIS A 110 -1.58 -0.49 8.24
CA HIS A 110 -2.21 -1.54 9.06
C HIS A 110 -3.34 -2.18 8.26
N PRO A 111 -3.00 -3.02 7.26
CA PRO A 111 -4.03 -3.70 6.50
C PRO A 111 -4.79 -4.68 7.39
N MET A 112 -6.09 -4.69 7.23
CA MET A 112 -6.99 -5.54 8.03
C MET A 112 -8.14 -5.98 7.15
N ALA A 113 -8.52 -7.23 7.30
CA ALA A 113 -9.70 -7.78 6.64
C ALA A 113 -10.43 -8.70 7.61
N ALA A 114 -11.74 -8.66 7.55
CA ALA A 114 -12.59 -9.49 8.38
C ALA A 114 -13.69 -10.11 7.52
N SER A 115 -14.11 -11.31 7.86
CA SER A 115 -15.19 -11.97 7.17
C SER A 115 -15.92 -12.89 8.14
N ARG A 116 -17.17 -13.16 7.82
CA ARG A 116 -17.92 -14.16 8.59
C ARG A 116 -17.45 -15.55 8.24
N LEU A 117 -17.34 -16.36 9.26
CA LEU A 117 -17.04 -17.78 9.11
C LEU A 117 -18.29 -18.56 8.75
#